data_3f5cf957d50cbacd79afddbfd95f33c4
#
_entry.id   3f5cf957d50cbacd79afddbfd95f33c4
#
_cell.length_a   1.000
_cell.length_b   1.000
_cell.length_c   1.000
_cell.angle_alpha   90.00
_cell.angle_beta   90.00
_cell.angle_gamma   90.00
#
_symmetry.space_group_name_H-M   'P 1'
#
loop_
_entity.id
_entity.type
_entity.pdbx_description
1 polymer ?
#
loop_
_entity_poly.entity_id
_entity_poly.type
_entity_poly.pdbx_seq_one_letter_code
_entity_poly.pdbx_strand_id
1 'polypeptide(L)'
;MKREVITILSFTAMSIAFITPAAIQAQSSAMQQSGPAESTQMVSAHVALRQNVDASKFKPGDEIRTTLTGKVHLKNGTELPSGTVIVGVVAEDDMQVSGTSKLALNFSKAELKNGTTIPLKATIVGVYPPETQDSEGNPLAPGDQEAETWTNHTDSVDQIGALPGVDLHSNVASHESGVLVSTSKHDVKLKWGSEIALAVAAQSTVGE
;
A
#
# COMPACT_ATOMS: atom_id res chain seq x y z
N MET A 1 -9.73 -48.21 -36.51
CA MET A 1 -10.39 -49.53 -36.32
C MET A 1 -10.06 -49.99 -34.91
N LYS A 2 -11.00 -49.95 -34.02
CA LYS A 2 -11.49 -50.93 -33.07
C LYS A 2 -12.46 -50.25 -32.14
N ARG A 3 -13.68 -50.63 -32.26
CA ARG A 3 -14.82 -50.38 -31.39
C ARG A 3 -14.77 -51.40 -30.26
N GLU A 4 -15.20 -51.04 -29.06
CA GLU A 4 -15.84 -51.89 -28.05
C GLU A 4 -16.62 -50.95 -27.13
N VAL A 5 -17.88 -50.79 -27.16
CA VAL A 5 -19.03 -51.62 -26.83
C VAL A 5 -19.19 -51.84 -25.28
N ILE A 6 -20.05 -51.00 -24.72
CA ILE A 6 -21.20 -51.18 -23.83
C ILE A 6 -21.08 -52.27 -22.72
N THR A 7 -21.37 -51.88 -21.50
CA THR A 7 -22.25 -52.67 -20.64
C THR A 7 -23.02 -51.77 -19.67
N ILE A 8 -24.30 -51.70 -19.89
CA ILE A 8 -25.35 -51.16 -19.00
C ILE A 8 -25.61 -52.22 -17.94
N LEU A 9 -25.56 -51.85 -16.66
CA LEU A 9 -26.15 -52.68 -15.62
C LEU A 9 -27.10 -51.84 -14.79
N SER A 10 -28.39 -52.06 -15.11
CA SER A 10 -29.56 -51.64 -14.31
C SER A 10 -29.61 -52.43 -13.01
N PHE A 11 -29.69 -51.75 -11.88
CA PHE A 11 -30.19 -52.34 -10.65
C PHE A 11 -31.32 -51.51 -10.09
N THR A 12 -32.49 -52.06 -10.22
CA THR A 12 -33.74 -51.61 -9.61
C THR A 12 -33.86 -52.32 -8.26
N ALA A 13 -33.99 -51.61 -7.18
CA ALA A 13 -34.60 -52.10 -5.91
C ALA A 13 -34.90 -50.89 -5.02
N MET A 14 -36.11 -50.55 -4.93
CA MET A 14 -37.07 -50.86 -3.86
C MET A 14 -37.02 -49.91 -2.66
N SER A 15 -38.08 -49.13 -2.63
CA SER A 15 -38.54 -48.18 -1.62
C SER A 15 -38.56 -48.73 -0.20
N ILE A 16 -38.06 -47.93 0.77
CA ILE A 16 -38.61 -47.88 2.13
C ILE A 16 -38.70 -46.43 2.53
N ALA A 17 -39.90 -45.92 2.68
CA ALA A 17 -40.21 -44.61 3.23
C ALA A 17 -40.06 -44.66 4.76
N PHE A 18 -39.06 -43.97 5.30
CA PHE A 18 -39.02 -43.58 6.71
C PHE A 18 -39.29 -42.06 6.79
N ILE A 19 -40.49 -41.78 7.25
CA ILE A 19 -40.89 -40.43 7.64
C ILE A 19 -40.22 -40.14 9.00
N THR A 20 -39.14 -39.37 9.02
CA THR A 20 -38.62 -38.78 10.24
C THR A 20 -39.05 -37.31 10.31
N PRO A 21 -39.58 -36.83 11.46
CA PRO A 21 -39.95 -35.42 11.59
C PRO A 21 -38.70 -34.55 11.50
N ALA A 22 -38.72 -33.61 10.56
CA ALA A 22 -37.71 -32.61 10.39
C ALA A 22 -37.71 -31.70 11.64
N ALA A 23 -36.75 -31.90 12.53
CA ALA A 23 -36.35 -30.86 13.46
C ALA A 23 -35.74 -29.73 12.64
N ILE A 24 -36.49 -28.66 12.49
CA ILE A 24 -36.00 -27.39 11.97
C ILE A 24 -34.97 -26.86 12.97
N GLN A 25 -33.73 -27.24 12.80
CA GLN A 25 -32.62 -26.50 13.41
C GLN A 25 -32.54 -25.19 12.63
N ALA A 26 -33.10 -24.15 13.25
CA ALA A 26 -32.77 -22.78 12.90
C ALA A 26 -31.26 -22.61 13.09
N GLN A 27 -30.49 -22.81 12.01
CA GLN A 27 -29.14 -22.32 11.91
C GLN A 27 -29.26 -20.79 11.97
N SER A 28 -29.16 -20.26 13.19
CA SER A 28 -28.77 -18.87 13.38
C SER A 28 -27.44 -18.72 12.70
N SER A 29 -27.46 -18.31 11.45
CA SER A 29 -26.30 -17.70 10.79
C SER A 29 -25.96 -16.52 11.69
N ALA A 30 -25.00 -16.73 12.59
CA ALA A 30 -24.33 -15.64 13.23
C ALA A 30 -23.78 -14.81 12.06
N MET A 31 -24.52 -13.75 11.70
CA MET A 31 -23.94 -12.64 10.99
C MET A 31 -22.74 -12.23 11.85
N GLN A 32 -21.56 -12.64 11.40
CA GLN A 32 -20.32 -12.06 11.81
C GLN A 32 -20.48 -10.58 11.47
N GLN A 33 -20.97 -9.83 12.44
CA GLN A 33 -20.95 -8.39 12.45
C GLN A 33 -19.47 -8.06 12.38
N SER A 34 -19.00 -7.82 11.16
CA SER A 34 -17.73 -7.13 10.95
C SER A 34 -17.86 -5.85 11.76
N GLY A 35 -17.21 -5.83 12.91
CA GLY A 35 -17.12 -4.61 13.71
C GLY A 35 -16.68 -3.48 12.79
N PRO A 36 -17.06 -2.23 13.07
CA PRO A 36 -16.60 -1.11 12.26
C PRO A 36 -15.08 -1.23 12.13
N ALA A 37 -14.60 -1.34 10.89
CA ALA A 37 -13.17 -1.40 10.64
C ALA A 37 -12.54 -0.21 11.37
N GLU A 38 -11.66 -0.49 12.33
CA GLU A 38 -11.00 0.56 13.08
C GLU A 38 -10.31 1.49 12.08
N SER A 39 -10.74 2.74 12.04
CA SER A 39 -10.14 3.73 11.18
C SER A 39 -8.69 3.96 11.60
N THR A 40 -7.75 3.53 10.76
CA THR A 40 -6.32 3.73 11.01
C THR A 40 -5.99 5.20 10.90
N GLN A 41 -5.72 5.86 12.01
CA GLN A 41 -5.32 7.26 12.01
C GLN A 41 -3.87 7.38 11.56
N MET A 42 -3.65 8.04 10.45
CA MET A 42 -2.33 8.31 9.89
C MET A 42 -1.79 9.67 10.30
N VAL A 43 -0.48 9.82 10.26
CA VAL A 43 0.24 11.07 10.52
C VAL A 43 1.19 11.36 9.38
N SER A 44 1.52 12.63 9.18
CA SER A 44 2.49 13.04 8.15
C SER A 44 3.90 12.59 8.49
N ALA A 45 4.63 12.14 7.46
CA ALA A 45 6.04 11.79 7.52
C ALA A 45 6.72 12.16 6.21
N HIS A 46 7.85 12.85 6.29
CA HIS A 46 8.65 13.22 5.13
C HIS A 46 9.91 12.37 5.09
N VAL A 47 10.18 11.75 3.95
CA VAL A 47 11.32 10.86 3.75
C VAL A 47 12.10 11.24 2.51
N ALA A 48 13.43 11.20 2.60
CA ALA A 48 14.32 11.42 1.47
C ALA A 48 14.84 10.10 0.89
N LEU A 49 14.79 9.96 -0.42
CA LEU A 49 15.32 8.78 -1.14
C LEU A 49 16.84 8.66 -0.96
N ARG A 50 17.31 7.43 -0.71
CA ARG A 50 18.73 7.11 -0.54
C ARG A 50 19.35 6.49 -1.79
N GLN A 51 18.62 6.42 -2.88
CA GLN A 51 19.06 5.85 -4.14
C GLN A 51 18.30 6.49 -5.31
N ASN A 52 18.86 6.37 -6.51
CA ASN A 52 18.10 6.70 -7.72
C ASN A 52 17.17 5.54 -8.06
N VAL A 53 15.92 5.84 -8.37
CA VAL A 53 14.90 4.86 -8.78
C VAL A 53 14.46 5.19 -10.19
N ASP A 54 14.54 4.22 -11.09
CA ASP A 54 14.18 4.35 -12.51
C ASP A 54 13.21 3.21 -12.85
N ALA A 55 11.98 3.54 -13.21
CA ALA A 55 10.94 2.56 -13.51
C ALA A 55 11.33 1.56 -14.61
N SER A 56 12.23 1.93 -15.51
CA SER A 56 12.72 1.02 -16.56
C SER A 56 13.71 -0.04 -16.07
N LYS A 57 14.25 0.12 -14.85
CA LYS A 57 15.30 -0.74 -14.29
C LYS A 57 14.86 -1.54 -13.08
N PHE A 58 13.94 -0.97 -12.30
CA PHE A 58 13.42 -1.58 -11.09
C PHE A 58 12.27 -2.53 -11.41
N LYS A 59 12.18 -3.62 -10.67
CA LYS A 59 11.17 -4.67 -10.84
C LYS A 59 10.39 -4.86 -9.53
N PRO A 60 9.18 -5.40 -9.59
CA PRO A 60 8.46 -5.81 -8.38
C PRO A 60 9.34 -6.67 -7.47
N GLY A 61 9.38 -6.30 -6.19
CA GLY A 61 10.24 -6.90 -5.17
C GLY A 61 11.56 -6.17 -4.92
N ASP A 62 12.01 -5.28 -5.79
CA ASP A 62 13.23 -4.49 -5.55
C ASP A 62 13.04 -3.54 -4.37
N GLU A 63 14.01 -3.52 -3.46
CA GLU A 63 13.94 -2.72 -2.24
C GLU A 63 14.21 -1.24 -2.51
N ILE A 64 13.39 -0.39 -1.91
CA ILE A 64 13.53 1.06 -1.90
C ILE A 64 13.81 1.52 -0.47
N ARG A 65 14.90 2.22 -0.27
CA ARG A 65 15.29 2.76 1.04
C ARG A 65 15.20 4.27 1.06
N THR A 66 14.52 4.77 2.07
CA THR A 66 14.39 6.21 2.34
C THR A 66 14.83 6.52 3.77
N THR A 67 15.03 7.77 4.07
CA THR A 67 15.39 8.21 5.43
C THR A 67 14.40 9.29 5.88
N LEU A 68 13.83 9.10 7.05
CA LEU A 68 12.94 10.07 7.68
C LEU A 68 13.69 11.39 7.96
N THR A 69 13.19 12.49 7.42
CA THR A 69 13.83 13.81 7.54
C THR A 69 13.57 14.48 8.88
N GLY A 70 12.38 14.27 9.45
CA GLY A 70 11.96 14.78 10.75
C GLY A 70 11.63 13.66 11.74
N LYS A 71 11.30 14.01 12.96
CA LYS A 71 10.76 13.09 13.96
C LYS A 71 9.25 12.96 13.77
N VAL A 72 8.72 11.73 13.88
CA VAL A 72 7.29 11.44 13.74
C VAL A 72 6.75 10.71 14.96
N HIS A 73 5.60 11.14 15.44
CA HIS A 73 4.86 10.50 16.53
C HIS A 73 3.63 9.81 15.95
N LEU A 74 3.64 8.49 15.92
CA LEU A 74 2.50 7.70 15.48
C LEU A 74 1.37 7.77 16.51
N LYS A 75 0.13 7.63 16.08
CA LYS A 75 -1.06 7.72 16.95
C LYS A 75 -1.14 6.65 18.04
N ASN A 76 -0.45 5.52 17.87
CA ASN A 76 -0.31 4.49 18.89
C ASN A 76 0.75 4.81 19.98
N GLY A 77 1.36 5.99 19.95
CA GLY A 77 2.39 6.42 20.89
C GLY A 77 3.82 6.04 20.48
N THR A 78 4.01 5.30 19.39
CA THR A 78 5.35 4.96 18.88
C THR A 78 6.03 6.22 18.30
N GLU A 79 7.27 6.44 18.66
CA GLU A 79 8.10 7.52 18.12
C GLU A 79 9.08 6.98 17.07
N LEU A 80 9.12 7.60 15.92
CA LEU A 80 10.11 7.38 14.86
C LEU A 80 11.09 8.57 14.85
N PRO A 81 12.31 8.41 15.33
CA PRO A 81 13.30 9.48 15.31
C PRO A 81 13.71 9.89 13.89
N SER A 82 14.15 11.11 13.71
CA SER A 82 14.81 11.54 12.46
C SER A 82 15.98 10.61 12.12
N GLY A 83 16.14 10.31 10.84
CA GLY A 83 17.11 9.35 10.35
C GLY A 83 16.70 7.88 10.45
N THR A 84 15.47 7.57 10.91
CA THR A 84 14.89 6.25 10.78
C THR A 84 14.79 5.90 9.29
N VAL A 85 15.13 4.67 8.93
CA VAL A 85 15.01 4.19 7.55
C VAL A 85 13.61 3.66 7.33
N ILE A 86 12.89 4.25 6.39
CA ILE A 86 11.62 3.72 5.91
C ILE A 86 11.91 2.87 4.68
N VAL A 87 11.55 1.60 4.76
CA VAL A 87 11.81 0.62 3.73
C VAL A 87 10.52 0.27 3.01
N GLY A 88 10.60 0.33 1.72
CA GLY A 88 9.56 -0.11 0.80
C GLY A 88 10.12 -1.05 -0.25
N VAL A 89 9.24 -1.50 -1.11
CA VAL A 89 9.56 -2.29 -2.29
C VAL A 89 8.83 -1.73 -3.50
N VAL A 90 9.36 -1.98 -4.69
CA VAL A 90 8.58 -1.83 -5.90
C VAL A 90 7.47 -2.88 -5.88
N ALA A 91 6.24 -2.45 -6.02
CA ALA A 91 5.05 -3.31 -6.00
C ALA A 91 4.55 -3.60 -7.42
N GLU A 92 3.67 -4.56 -7.56
CA GLU A 92 2.79 -4.65 -8.73
C GLU A 92 1.71 -3.55 -8.62
N ASP A 93 1.22 -3.09 -9.77
CA ASP A 93 0.19 -2.05 -9.81
C ASP A 93 -1.20 -2.69 -9.62
N ASP A 94 -1.59 -2.93 -8.39
CA ASP A 94 -2.89 -3.50 -8.03
C ASP A 94 -4.05 -2.51 -8.31
N MET A 95 -3.79 -1.21 -8.32
CA MET A 95 -4.76 -0.18 -8.69
C MET A 95 -5.00 -0.13 -10.20
N GLN A 96 -4.19 -0.83 -11.01
CA GLN A 96 -4.31 -0.90 -12.47
C GLN A 96 -4.38 0.47 -13.15
N VAL A 97 -3.55 1.38 -12.67
CA VAL A 97 -3.51 2.76 -13.19
C VAL A 97 -3.06 2.76 -14.66
N SER A 98 -3.74 3.54 -15.49
CA SER A 98 -3.40 3.67 -16.91
C SER A 98 -2.11 4.47 -17.09
N GLY A 99 -1.23 4.04 -17.98
CA GLY A 99 0.01 4.76 -18.30
C GLY A 99 1.06 3.88 -18.95
N THR A 100 2.03 4.50 -19.63
CA THR A 100 3.09 3.79 -20.36
C THR A 100 4.30 3.47 -19.49
N SER A 101 4.64 4.32 -18.54
CA SER A 101 5.68 4.09 -17.54
C SER A 101 5.11 4.32 -16.16
N LYS A 102 5.20 3.30 -15.32
CA LYS A 102 4.62 3.28 -13.97
C LYS A 102 5.64 2.78 -12.96
N LEU A 103 5.53 3.29 -11.74
CA LEU A 103 6.32 2.88 -10.59
C LEU A 103 5.39 2.77 -9.38
N ALA A 104 4.92 1.56 -9.09
CA ALA A 104 4.16 1.27 -7.89
C ALA A 104 5.13 1.04 -6.72
N LEU A 105 4.87 1.67 -5.59
CA LEU A 105 5.71 1.60 -4.39
C LEU A 105 4.88 1.17 -3.18
N ASN A 106 5.45 0.32 -2.33
CA ASN A 106 4.85 -0.08 -1.07
C ASN A 106 5.86 0.10 0.07
N PHE A 107 5.63 1.10 0.93
CA PHE A 107 6.41 1.34 2.15
C PHE A 107 5.72 0.65 3.32
N SER A 108 6.36 -0.35 3.91
CA SER A 108 5.72 -1.25 4.86
C SER A 108 6.42 -1.38 6.21
N LYS A 109 7.62 -0.85 6.38
CA LYS A 109 8.36 -0.95 7.65
C LYS A 109 9.29 0.23 7.90
N ALA A 110 9.50 0.54 9.18
CA ALA A 110 10.53 1.45 9.66
C ALA A 110 11.62 0.66 10.37
N GLU A 111 12.88 0.92 10.03
CA GLU A 111 14.05 0.36 10.68
C GLU A 111 14.74 1.46 11.50
N LEU A 112 14.72 1.31 12.82
CA LEU A 112 15.35 2.23 13.75
C LEU A 112 16.86 1.97 13.81
N LYS A 113 17.63 2.97 14.25
CA LYS A 113 19.09 2.86 14.40
C LYS A 113 19.54 1.76 15.37
N ASN A 114 18.69 1.36 16.29
CA ASN A 114 18.95 0.27 17.25
C ASN A 114 18.66 -1.13 16.66
N GLY A 115 18.26 -1.22 15.39
CA GLY A 115 17.89 -2.48 14.73
C GLY A 115 16.42 -2.91 14.91
N THR A 116 15.64 -2.17 15.68
CA THR A 116 14.21 -2.47 15.83
C THR A 116 13.49 -2.19 14.52
N THR A 117 12.64 -3.12 14.08
CA THR A 117 11.75 -2.95 12.93
C THR A 117 10.32 -2.76 13.41
N ILE A 118 9.66 -1.75 12.87
CA ILE A 118 8.26 -1.39 13.17
C ILE A 118 7.46 -1.54 11.88
N PRO A 119 6.46 -2.41 11.84
CA PRO A 119 5.59 -2.52 10.67
C PRO A 119 4.73 -1.26 10.53
N LEU A 120 4.61 -0.78 9.30
CA LEU A 120 3.89 0.44 8.96
C LEU A 120 2.86 0.18 7.86
N LYS A 121 1.78 0.94 7.90
CA LYS A 121 0.96 1.26 6.75
C LYS A 121 1.35 2.67 6.31
N ALA A 122 1.68 2.83 5.04
CA ALA A 122 2.04 4.13 4.49
C ALA A 122 1.31 4.38 3.17
N THR A 123 0.92 5.63 2.93
CA THR A 123 0.33 6.09 1.68
C THR A 123 1.12 7.31 1.20
N ILE A 124 1.52 7.32 -0.07
CA ILE A 124 2.24 8.45 -0.66
C ILE A 124 1.23 9.57 -0.92
N VAL A 125 1.50 10.75 -0.38
CA VAL A 125 0.67 11.94 -0.56
C VAL A 125 1.33 13.01 -1.42
N GLY A 126 2.63 12.91 -1.62
CA GLY A 126 3.37 13.80 -2.51
C GLY A 126 4.77 13.26 -2.82
N VAL A 127 5.34 13.71 -3.94
CA VAL A 127 6.71 13.40 -4.35
C VAL A 127 7.34 14.68 -4.88
N TYR A 128 8.50 15.04 -4.34
CA TYR A 128 9.16 16.30 -4.62
C TYR A 128 10.58 16.06 -5.16
N PRO A 129 11.09 16.93 -6.03
CA PRO A 129 12.47 16.83 -6.47
C PRO A 129 13.41 16.98 -5.24
N PRO A 130 14.68 16.55 -5.35
CA PRO A 130 15.67 16.86 -4.34
C PRO A 130 15.63 18.35 -4.05
N GLU A 131 15.77 18.74 -2.77
CA GLU A 131 15.78 20.14 -2.38
C GLU A 131 16.68 20.95 -3.34
N THR A 132 16.05 21.80 -4.11
CA THR A 132 16.74 22.83 -4.87
C THR A 132 16.68 24.09 -4.02
N GLN A 133 17.84 24.67 -3.77
CA GLN A 133 17.90 25.99 -3.15
C GLN A 133 17.36 27.01 -4.18
N ASP A 134 16.60 27.98 -3.71
CA ASP A 134 16.27 29.16 -4.51
C ASP A 134 17.55 29.94 -4.86
N SER A 135 17.43 30.98 -5.68
CA SER A 135 18.57 31.83 -6.05
C SER A 135 19.22 32.54 -4.86
N GLU A 136 18.62 32.48 -3.68
CA GLU A 136 19.07 33.07 -2.43
C GLU A 136 19.70 32.05 -1.47
N GLY A 137 19.69 30.75 -1.88
CA GLY A 137 20.26 29.66 -1.09
C GLY A 137 19.32 29.11 -0.02
N ASN A 138 18.03 29.51 -0.02
CA ASN A 138 17.05 28.95 0.89
C ASN A 138 16.52 27.62 0.32
N PRO A 139 16.36 26.56 1.15
CA PRO A 139 15.69 25.36 0.72
C PRO A 139 14.27 25.70 0.24
N LEU A 140 13.93 25.29 -0.96
CA LEU A 140 12.53 25.30 -1.39
C LEU A 140 11.84 24.15 -0.63
N ALA A 141 11.31 24.48 0.54
CA ALA A 141 10.48 23.54 1.26
C ALA A 141 9.26 23.16 0.41
N PRO A 142 8.95 21.88 0.28
CA PRO A 142 7.62 21.45 -0.15
C PRO A 142 6.64 22.14 0.81
N GLY A 143 5.65 22.85 0.27
CA GLY A 143 4.72 23.60 1.12
C GLY A 143 4.23 22.72 2.26
N ASP A 144 4.30 23.25 3.48
CA ASP A 144 3.86 22.62 4.72
C ASP A 144 2.35 22.31 4.63
N GLN A 145 2.01 21.33 3.84
CA GLN A 145 0.71 20.71 3.96
C GLN A 145 0.81 19.77 5.15
N GLU A 146 0.47 20.32 6.32
CA GLU A 146 0.19 19.48 7.47
C GLU A 146 -0.86 18.47 7.01
N ALA A 147 -0.42 17.23 6.86
CA ALA A 147 -1.30 16.14 6.56
C ALA A 147 -2.32 16.06 7.69
N GLU A 148 -3.54 16.45 7.39
CA GLU A 148 -4.66 16.15 8.27
C GLU A 148 -4.68 14.65 8.54
N THR A 149 -5.29 14.24 9.64
CA THR A 149 -5.37 12.82 9.98
C THR A 149 -6.22 12.10 8.93
N TRP A 150 -5.57 11.25 8.11
CA TRP A 150 -6.30 10.42 7.16
C TRP A 150 -6.77 9.12 7.81
N THR A 151 -7.92 8.66 7.38
CA THR A 151 -8.48 7.38 7.79
C THR A 151 -8.52 6.42 6.60
N ASN A 152 -8.54 5.13 6.86
CA ASN A 152 -8.63 4.11 5.81
C ASN A 152 -9.97 4.10 5.04
N HIS A 153 -10.91 4.97 5.40
CA HIS A 153 -12.14 5.19 4.64
C HIS A 153 -12.02 6.25 3.56
N THR A 154 -10.88 6.94 3.48
CA THR A 154 -10.62 7.93 2.43
C THR A 154 -10.21 7.18 1.17
N ASP A 155 -11.10 7.09 0.19
CA ASP A 155 -10.89 6.35 -1.05
C ASP A 155 -9.79 6.96 -1.94
N SER A 156 -9.59 8.26 -1.84
CA SER A 156 -8.52 8.95 -2.55
C SER A 156 -7.89 10.01 -1.66
N VAL A 157 -6.59 10.12 -1.74
CA VAL A 157 -5.86 11.27 -1.17
C VAL A 157 -5.72 12.29 -2.28
N ASP A 158 -6.01 13.57 -1.99
CA ASP A 158 -5.75 14.64 -2.94
C ASP A 158 -4.26 14.64 -3.29
N GLN A 159 -4.01 14.43 -4.57
CA GLN A 159 -2.67 14.19 -5.06
C GLN A 159 -2.07 15.49 -5.48
N ILE A 160 -1.00 15.84 -4.85
CA ILE A 160 -0.17 16.93 -5.28
C ILE A 160 0.92 16.32 -6.14
N GLY A 161 0.65 16.23 -7.44
CA GLY A 161 1.66 15.86 -8.42
C GLY A 161 2.80 16.85 -8.31
N ALA A 162 3.92 16.40 -7.81
CA ALA A 162 4.99 17.32 -7.46
C ALA A 162 6.14 17.28 -8.45
N LEU A 163 6.32 16.18 -9.14
CA LEU A 163 7.37 16.08 -10.17
C LEU A 163 6.79 16.48 -11.53
N PRO A 164 7.45 17.39 -12.26
CA PRO A 164 7.03 17.70 -13.63
C PRO A 164 6.95 16.44 -14.49
N GLY A 165 5.80 16.21 -15.10
CA GLY A 165 5.59 15.06 -15.98
C GLY A 165 5.32 13.74 -15.27
N VAL A 166 4.95 13.77 -14.00
CA VAL A 166 4.56 12.59 -13.20
C VAL A 166 3.24 12.87 -12.49
N ASP A 167 2.29 11.96 -12.62
CA ASP A 167 1.08 11.89 -11.81
C ASP A 167 1.25 10.87 -10.70
N LEU A 168 0.67 11.15 -9.53
CA LEU A 168 0.64 10.26 -8.39
C LEU A 168 -0.80 9.75 -8.22
N HIS A 169 -0.95 8.45 -8.09
CA HIS A 169 -2.20 7.80 -7.70
C HIS A 169 -1.98 7.06 -6.40
N SER A 170 -2.77 7.34 -5.39
CA SER A 170 -2.69 6.70 -4.09
C SER A 170 -4.07 6.50 -3.48
N ASN A 171 -4.17 5.45 -2.67
CA ASN A 171 -5.40 5.09 -1.97
C ASN A 171 -5.02 4.50 -0.61
N VAL A 172 -5.61 5.03 0.47
CA VAL A 172 -5.32 4.58 1.84
C VAL A 172 -5.73 3.12 2.05
N ALA A 173 -6.75 2.64 1.36
CA ALA A 173 -7.20 1.24 1.45
C ALA A 173 -6.35 0.26 0.62
N SER A 174 -5.53 0.75 -0.31
CA SER A 174 -4.70 -0.09 -1.18
C SER A 174 -3.57 -0.80 -0.43
N HIS A 175 -3.05 -1.88 -1.00
CA HIS A 175 -1.86 -2.56 -0.49
C HIS A 175 -0.60 -1.77 -0.81
N GLU A 176 -0.52 -1.17 -2.00
CA GLU A 176 0.57 -0.27 -2.34
C GLU A 176 0.40 1.09 -1.69
N SER A 177 1.52 1.74 -1.42
CA SER A 177 1.52 3.11 -0.89
C SER A 177 1.16 4.15 -1.95
N GLY A 178 1.40 3.85 -3.22
CA GLY A 178 1.01 4.69 -4.35
C GLY A 178 1.70 4.29 -5.64
N VAL A 179 1.14 4.74 -6.76
CA VAL A 179 1.63 4.51 -8.12
C VAL A 179 1.96 5.86 -8.76
N LEU A 180 3.20 6.00 -9.17
CA LEU A 180 3.68 7.13 -9.95
C LEU A 180 3.56 6.79 -11.44
N VAL A 181 2.95 7.66 -12.22
CA VAL A 181 2.71 7.45 -13.65
C VAL A 181 3.32 8.60 -14.43
N SER A 182 4.08 8.29 -15.47
CA SER A 182 4.58 9.31 -16.36
C SER A 182 3.47 9.85 -17.25
N THR A 183 3.32 11.18 -17.28
CA THR A 183 2.44 11.89 -18.23
C THR A 183 3.13 12.16 -19.58
N SER A 184 4.37 11.74 -19.71
CA SER A 184 5.20 11.94 -20.90
C SER A 184 5.64 10.59 -21.50
N LYS A 185 6.47 10.64 -22.53
CA LYS A 185 7.10 9.42 -23.12
C LYS A 185 8.34 8.95 -22.36
N HIS A 186 8.73 9.65 -21.31
CA HIS A 186 9.90 9.31 -20.50
C HIS A 186 9.50 8.42 -19.33
N ASP A 187 10.41 7.57 -18.89
CA ASP A 187 10.20 6.75 -17.70
C ASP A 187 10.14 7.60 -16.43
N VAL A 188 9.36 7.11 -15.44
CA VAL A 188 9.37 7.69 -14.10
C VAL A 188 10.76 7.52 -13.50
N LYS A 189 11.34 8.63 -13.04
CA LYS A 189 12.67 8.66 -12.42
C LYS A 189 12.65 9.51 -11.17
N LEU A 190 13.00 8.89 -10.06
CA LEU A 190 13.22 9.57 -8.79
C LEU A 190 14.72 9.63 -8.54
N LYS A 191 15.23 10.82 -8.29
CA LYS A 191 16.65 11.03 -8.02
C LYS A 191 16.96 10.77 -6.54
N TRP A 192 18.20 10.47 -6.24
CA TRP A 192 18.70 10.49 -4.88
C TRP A 192 18.37 11.84 -4.23
N GLY A 193 17.90 11.82 -2.98
CA GLY A 193 17.46 13.02 -2.28
C GLY A 193 16.06 13.53 -2.64
N SER A 194 15.36 12.93 -3.63
CA SER A 194 13.93 13.23 -3.83
C SER A 194 13.18 12.98 -2.54
N GLU A 195 12.30 13.89 -2.18
CA GLU A 195 11.47 13.80 -1.00
C GLU A 195 10.13 13.15 -1.34
N ILE A 196 9.68 12.26 -0.47
CA ILE A 196 8.37 11.63 -0.54
C ILE A 196 7.63 11.99 0.75
N ALA A 197 6.48 12.64 0.59
CA ALA A 197 5.55 12.86 1.70
C ALA A 197 4.66 11.63 1.84
N LEU A 198 4.61 11.09 3.05
CA LEU A 198 3.84 9.91 3.41
C LEU A 198 2.80 10.25 4.48
N ALA A 199 1.62 9.65 4.38
CA ALA A 199 0.75 9.42 5.51
C ALA A 199 1.11 8.05 6.10
N VAL A 200 1.44 7.97 7.40
CA VAL A 200 1.91 6.74 8.04
C VAL A 200 1.13 6.40 9.30
N ALA A 201 0.92 5.11 9.53
CA ALA A 201 0.39 4.56 10.75
C ALA A 201 1.16 3.30 11.15
N ALA A 202 1.21 2.99 12.45
CA ALA A 202 1.68 1.69 12.88
C ALA A 202 0.69 0.61 12.44
N GLN A 203 1.19 -0.47 11.92
CA GLN A 203 0.40 -1.65 11.63
C GLN A 203 0.36 -2.53 12.89
N SER A 204 -0.85 -2.85 13.34
CA SER A 204 -0.99 -3.81 14.43
C SER A 204 -0.52 -5.17 13.92
N THR A 205 0.49 -5.75 14.57
CA THR A 205 0.76 -7.18 14.41
C THR A 205 -0.40 -7.89 15.09
N VAL A 206 -1.36 -8.40 14.29
CA VAL A 206 -2.31 -9.38 14.78
C VAL A 206 -1.45 -10.58 15.15
N GLY A 207 -1.28 -10.82 16.46
CA GLY A 207 -0.52 -11.96 16.95
C GLY A 207 -1.15 -13.25 16.43
N GLU A 208 -0.31 -14.09 15.82
CA GLU A 208 -0.61 -15.50 15.60
C GLU A 208 -0.79 -16.23 16.92
#